data_e988d97cb0be1d9bd5f267f9b59d4f94
#
_entry.id   e988d97cb0be1d9bd5f267f9b59d4f94
#
_cell.length_a   1.000
_cell.length_b   1.000
_cell.length_c   1.000
_cell.angle_alpha   90.00
_cell.angle_beta   90.00
_cell.angle_gamma   90.00
#
_symmetry.space_group_name_H-M   'P 1'
#
loop_
_entity.id
_entity.type
_entity.pdbx_description
1 polymer ?
#
loop_
_entity_poly.entity_id
_entity_poly.type
_entity_poly.pdbx_seq_one_letter_code
_entity_poly.pdbx_strand_id
1 'polypeptide(L)'
;MENAFVEAIRNEEFVVYLQPKYSVETEEIVGAEALVRWKRAEGTMVSPGEFIPLFEKDGLIVRLDEYVFRKVCSIQGERIRSGKKILPISVNLSRASIHYDNMICRYVKIVEENGIPFSSVPIELTETAALYNDRISKLIEKMVDAGFELHMDDFGSGYSSMTSLNQLPFDTLKLDKSLIDYIENFRGQQVIRHTISLAHSLGMKVLA
;
A
#
# COMPACT_ATOMS: atom_id res chain seq x y z
N MET A 1 -23.76 3.09 10.44
CA MET A 1 -22.44 3.43 9.87
C MET A 1 -22.41 3.17 8.36
N GLU A 2 -22.95 2.06 7.86
CA GLU A 2 -22.95 1.73 6.43
C GLU A 2 -23.61 2.80 5.54
N ASN A 3 -24.79 3.33 5.90
CA ASN A 3 -25.45 4.40 5.13
C ASN A 3 -24.57 5.66 5.03
N ALA A 4 -23.93 6.06 6.13
CA ALA A 4 -23.03 7.22 6.14
C ALA A 4 -21.78 6.97 5.26
N PHE A 5 -21.25 5.74 5.23
CA PHE A 5 -20.17 5.36 4.34
C PHE A 5 -20.58 5.44 2.87
N VAL A 6 -21.76 4.91 2.52
CA VAL A 6 -22.28 4.95 1.14
C VAL A 6 -22.49 6.38 0.67
N GLU A 7 -23.01 7.24 1.54
CA GLU A 7 -23.17 8.68 1.25
C GLU A 7 -21.81 9.35 1.08
N ALA A 8 -20.83 9.07 1.96
CA ALA A 8 -19.48 9.61 1.87
C ALA A 8 -18.78 9.21 0.56
N ILE A 9 -18.93 7.96 0.11
CA ILE A 9 -18.42 7.53 -1.21
C ILE A 9 -19.10 8.30 -2.33
N ARG A 10 -20.43 8.43 -2.29
CA ARG A 10 -21.21 9.13 -3.32
C ARG A 10 -20.88 10.62 -3.41
N ASN A 11 -20.64 11.25 -2.25
CA ASN A 11 -20.29 12.66 -2.14
C ASN A 11 -18.80 12.93 -2.33
N GLU A 12 -18.00 11.91 -2.67
CA GLU A 12 -16.53 12.00 -2.81
C GLU A 12 -15.81 12.58 -1.58
N GLU A 13 -16.34 12.29 -0.38
CA GLU A 13 -15.74 12.75 0.88
C GLU A 13 -14.39 12.06 1.19
N PHE A 14 -14.14 10.86 0.61
CA PHE A 14 -12.84 10.21 0.71
C PHE A 14 -11.91 10.74 -0.38
N VAL A 15 -10.94 11.55 0.04
CA VAL A 15 -9.94 12.15 -0.82
C VAL A 15 -8.60 11.42 -0.69
N VAL A 16 -7.87 11.29 -1.81
CA VAL A 16 -6.56 10.64 -1.84
C VAL A 16 -5.49 11.72 -1.85
N TYR A 17 -4.65 11.72 -0.81
CA TYR A 17 -3.42 12.49 -0.73
C TYR A 17 -2.26 11.64 -1.21
N LEU A 18 -1.28 12.26 -1.84
CA LEU A 18 -0.08 11.59 -2.33
C LEU A 18 1.12 12.05 -1.51
N GLN A 19 1.71 11.11 -0.77
CA GLN A 19 2.96 11.33 -0.07
C GLN A 19 4.13 10.96 -0.98
N PRO A 20 5.00 11.90 -1.38
CA PRO A 20 6.07 11.63 -2.32
C PRO A 20 7.14 10.72 -1.71
N LYS A 21 7.70 9.83 -2.53
CA LYS A 21 8.86 8.98 -2.25
C LYS A 21 10.06 9.51 -3.03
N TYR A 22 11.17 9.73 -2.34
CA TYR A 22 12.40 10.27 -2.93
C TYR A 22 13.47 9.21 -3.07
N SER A 23 14.25 9.30 -4.15
CA SER A 23 15.51 8.56 -4.26
C SER A 23 16.59 9.25 -3.42
N VAL A 24 17.26 8.49 -2.56
CA VAL A 24 18.39 9.00 -1.78
C VAL A 24 19.60 9.35 -2.65
N GLU A 25 19.73 8.67 -3.80
CA GLU A 25 20.85 8.88 -4.73
C GLU A 25 20.69 10.10 -5.61
N THR A 26 19.46 10.34 -6.11
CA THR A 26 19.17 11.42 -7.08
C THR A 26 18.41 12.59 -6.50
N GLU A 27 17.90 12.47 -5.28
CA GLU A 27 17.03 13.45 -4.61
C GLU A 27 15.73 13.78 -5.41
N GLU A 28 15.40 12.95 -6.39
CA GLU A 28 14.22 13.12 -7.21
C GLU A 28 13.03 12.30 -6.67
N ILE A 29 11.82 12.75 -7.00
CA ILE A 29 10.59 11.98 -6.70
C ILE A 29 10.55 10.76 -7.61
N VAL A 30 10.54 9.58 -7.02
CA VAL A 30 10.51 8.29 -7.72
C VAL A 30 9.15 7.58 -7.63
N GLY A 31 8.24 8.09 -6.82
CA GLY A 31 6.90 7.54 -6.63
C GLY A 31 6.13 8.31 -5.57
N ALA A 32 4.99 7.78 -5.19
CA ALA A 32 4.20 8.31 -4.07
C ALA A 32 3.46 7.16 -3.37
N GLU A 33 2.98 7.42 -2.16
CA GLU A 33 2.00 6.60 -1.47
C GLU A 33 0.64 7.30 -1.46
N ALA A 34 -0.42 6.54 -1.75
CA ALA A 34 -1.79 7.02 -1.71
C ALA A 34 -2.35 6.89 -0.28
N LEU A 35 -2.61 8.01 0.35
CA LEU A 35 -3.13 8.09 1.70
C LEU A 35 -4.54 8.64 1.69
N VAL A 36 -5.52 7.85 2.07
CA VAL A 36 -6.90 8.28 2.16
C VAL A 36 -7.12 9.24 3.33
N ARG A 37 -7.94 10.26 3.10
CA ARG A 37 -8.43 11.21 4.11
C ARG A 37 -9.93 11.33 3.98
N TRP A 38 -10.64 11.40 5.09
CA TRP A 38 -12.08 11.59 5.06
C TRP A 38 -12.43 13.05 5.35
N LYS A 39 -12.77 13.78 4.30
CA LYS A 39 -13.18 15.17 4.37
C LYS A 39 -14.70 15.23 4.36
N ARG A 40 -15.29 15.53 5.51
CA ARG A 40 -16.75 15.68 5.66
C ARG A 40 -17.27 16.89 4.87
N ALA A 41 -18.56 16.85 4.53
CA ALA A 41 -19.21 17.93 3.79
C ALA A 41 -19.08 19.30 4.47
N GLU A 42 -19.08 19.33 5.81
CA GLU A 42 -18.85 20.54 6.61
C GLU A 42 -17.38 21.00 6.65
N GLY A 43 -16.47 20.29 5.97
CA GLY A 43 -15.05 20.62 5.87
C GLY A 43 -14.16 19.99 6.96
N THR A 44 -14.71 19.29 7.92
CA THR A 44 -13.94 18.59 8.97
C THR A 44 -13.16 17.42 8.35
N MET A 45 -11.88 17.29 8.71
CA MET A 45 -11.03 16.18 8.33
C MET A 45 -11.01 15.12 9.44
N VAL A 46 -11.52 13.93 9.15
CA VAL A 46 -11.47 12.79 10.08
C VAL A 46 -10.16 12.03 9.88
N SER A 47 -9.48 11.72 10.98
CA SER A 47 -8.21 11.00 10.96
C SER A 47 -8.39 9.55 10.49
N PRO A 48 -7.48 8.99 9.64
CA PRO A 48 -7.47 7.57 9.31
C PRO A 48 -7.49 6.66 10.54
N GLY A 49 -6.76 7.02 11.60
CA GLY A 49 -6.75 6.27 12.87
C GLY A 49 -8.11 6.20 13.58
N GLU A 50 -9.06 7.07 13.23
CA GLU A 50 -10.41 7.05 13.77
C GLU A 50 -11.36 6.18 12.95
N PHE A 51 -11.32 6.26 11.61
CA PHE A 51 -12.31 5.59 10.77
C PHE A 51 -11.84 4.22 10.25
N ILE A 52 -10.54 4.01 9.99
CA ILE A 52 -10.04 2.74 9.46
C ILE A 52 -10.36 1.56 10.39
N PRO A 53 -10.08 1.62 11.73
CA PRO A 53 -10.40 0.52 12.63
C PRO A 53 -11.90 0.21 12.70
N LEU A 54 -12.75 1.25 12.55
CA LEU A 54 -14.19 1.07 12.51
C LEU A 54 -14.64 0.36 11.22
N PHE A 55 -14.05 0.75 10.08
CA PHE A 55 -14.37 0.13 8.79
C PHE A 55 -13.83 -1.30 8.67
N GLU A 56 -12.70 -1.60 9.30
CA GLU A 56 -12.20 -2.97 9.42
C GLU A 56 -13.17 -3.85 10.21
N LYS A 57 -13.62 -3.36 11.36
CA LYS A 57 -14.59 -4.07 12.22
C LYS A 57 -15.92 -4.35 11.51
N ASP A 58 -16.41 -3.40 10.72
CA ASP A 58 -17.69 -3.49 10.03
C ASP A 58 -17.57 -4.08 8.61
N GLY A 59 -16.37 -4.45 8.16
CA GLY A 59 -16.08 -4.97 6.82
C GLY A 59 -16.18 -3.93 5.69
N LEU A 60 -16.37 -2.65 6.02
CA LEU A 60 -16.46 -1.56 5.03
C LEU A 60 -15.11 -1.22 4.41
N ILE A 61 -14.02 -1.62 5.07
CA ILE A 61 -12.66 -1.37 4.60
C ILE A 61 -12.42 -1.93 3.19
N VAL A 62 -12.99 -3.08 2.85
CA VAL A 62 -12.87 -3.70 1.52
C VAL A 62 -13.38 -2.77 0.42
N ARG A 63 -14.48 -2.06 0.69
CA ARG A 63 -15.07 -1.09 -0.26
C ARG A 63 -14.25 0.19 -0.33
N LEU A 64 -13.63 0.60 0.78
CA LEU A 64 -12.75 1.76 0.82
C LEU A 64 -11.46 1.48 0.05
N ASP A 65 -10.83 0.31 0.25
CA ASP A 65 -9.61 -0.09 -0.46
C ASP A 65 -9.85 -0.09 -1.97
N GLU A 66 -10.96 -0.70 -2.44
CA GLU A 66 -11.30 -0.68 -3.86
C GLU A 66 -11.56 0.74 -4.37
N TYR A 67 -12.21 1.59 -3.59
CA TYR A 67 -12.45 2.98 -3.96
C TYR A 67 -11.13 3.75 -4.14
N VAL A 68 -10.21 3.64 -3.19
CA VAL A 68 -8.87 4.27 -3.26
C VAL A 68 -8.10 3.74 -4.46
N PHE A 69 -8.09 2.42 -4.66
CA PHE A 69 -7.44 1.78 -5.80
C PHE A 69 -7.98 2.32 -7.14
N ARG A 70 -9.30 2.41 -7.31
CA ARG A 70 -9.94 2.99 -8.50
C ARG A 70 -9.55 4.45 -8.72
N LYS A 71 -9.50 5.25 -7.66
CA LYS A 71 -9.08 6.67 -7.75
C LYS A 71 -7.64 6.79 -8.22
N VAL A 72 -6.72 5.99 -7.67
CA VAL A 72 -5.31 5.99 -8.10
C VAL A 72 -5.17 5.54 -9.55
N CYS A 73 -5.83 4.47 -9.96
CA CYS A 73 -5.81 4.00 -11.34
C CYS A 73 -6.37 5.07 -12.31
N SER A 74 -7.45 5.76 -11.93
CA SER A 74 -8.00 6.86 -12.72
C SER A 74 -7.01 8.02 -12.89
N ILE A 75 -6.35 8.43 -11.79
CA ILE A 75 -5.30 9.47 -11.82
C ILE A 75 -4.17 9.08 -12.76
N GLN A 76 -3.68 7.84 -12.69
CA GLN A 76 -2.63 7.34 -13.57
C GLN A 76 -3.08 7.30 -15.03
N GLY A 77 -4.28 6.81 -15.31
CA GLY A 77 -4.86 6.77 -16.66
C GLY A 77 -5.02 8.17 -17.27
N GLU A 78 -5.48 9.15 -16.49
CA GLU A 78 -5.56 10.55 -16.92
C GLU A 78 -4.19 11.15 -17.24
N ARG A 79 -3.17 10.84 -16.43
CA ARG A 79 -1.80 11.30 -16.69
C ARG A 79 -1.26 10.73 -18.00
N ILE A 80 -1.47 9.44 -18.26
CA ILE A 80 -1.07 8.78 -19.53
C ILE A 80 -1.78 9.44 -20.71
N ARG A 81 -3.11 9.58 -20.65
CA ARG A 81 -3.90 10.21 -21.72
C ARG A 81 -3.49 11.68 -21.98
N SER A 82 -3.00 12.35 -20.96
CA SER A 82 -2.50 13.73 -21.04
C SER A 82 -1.02 13.82 -21.45
N GLY A 83 -0.37 12.71 -21.81
CA GLY A 83 1.05 12.65 -22.17
C GLY A 83 2.02 13.00 -21.02
N LYS A 84 1.57 12.94 -19.77
CA LYS A 84 2.40 13.21 -18.60
C LYS A 84 3.15 11.96 -18.18
N LYS A 85 4.39 12.14 -17.71
CA LYS A 85 5.14 11.05 -17.07
C LYS A 85 4.36 10.54 -15.85
N ILE A 86 4.20 9.22 -15.76
CA ILE A 86 3.68 8.56 -14.57
C ILE A 86 4.83 8.11 -13.68
N LEU A 87 4.58 8.14 -12.37
CA LEU A 87 5.43 7.54 -11.34
C LEU A 87 4.57 6.56 -10.56
N PRO A 88 5.13 5.48 -10.01
CA PRO A 88 4.36 4.53 -9.22
C PRO A 88 3.65 5.22 -8.05
N ILE A 89 2.38 4.92 -7.86
CA ILE A 89 1.60 5.37 -6.70
C ILE A 89 1.11 4.12 -5.97
N SER A 90 1.74 3.80 -4.86
CA SER A 90 1.36 2.63 -4.07
C SER A 90 0.07 2.86 -3.30
N VAL A 91 -0.67 1.77 -3.09
CA VAL A 91 -1.94 1.76 -2.35
C VAL A 91 -1.91 0.70 -1.26
N ASN A 92 -2.41 1.07 -0.09
CA ASN A 92 -2.57 0.15 1.03
C ASN A 92 -3.71 -0.83 0.76
N LEU A 93 -3.49 -2.10 1.12
CA LEU A 93 -4.50 -3.15 1.03
C LEU A 93 -4.68 -3.80 2.41
N SER A 94 -5.89 -3.71 2.94
CA SER A 94 -6.22 -4.27 4.24
C SER A 94 -6.24 -5.80 4.23
N ARG A 95 -6.01 -6.40 5.40
CA ARG A 95 -6.12 -7.85 5.57
C ARG A 95 -7.50 -8.38 5.18
N ALA A 96 -8.57 -7.62 5.43
CA ALA A 96 -9.93 -8.00 5.06
C ALA A 96 -10.08 -8.11 3.54
N SER A 97 -9.48 -7.19 2.79
CA SER A 97 -9.52 -7.19 1.32
C SER A 97 -8.78 -8.39 0.73
N ILE A 98 -7.67 -8.82 1.34
CA ILE A 98 -6.94 -10.04 0.93
C ILE A 98 -7.84 -11.27 0.98
N HIS A 99 -8.75 -11.33 1.95
CA HIS A 99 -9.67 -12.47 2.13
C HIS A 99 -10.95 -12.36 1.31
N TYR A 100 -11.17 -11.25 0.62
CA TYR A 100 -12.38 -11.04 -0.16
C TYR A 100 -12.32 -11.77 -1.50
N ASP A 101 -13.36 -12.54 -1.81
CA ASP A 101 -13.40 -13.34 -3.03
C ASP A 101 -13.38 -12.44 -4.28
N ASN A 102 -12.65 -12.91 -5.30
CA ASN A 102 -12.48 -12.22 -6.59
C ASN A 102 -11.81 -10.83 -6.52
N MET A 103 -11.18 -10.45 -5.41
CA MET A 103 -10.51 -9.15 -5.28
C MET A 103 -9.50 -8.93 -6.41
N ILE A 104 -8.61 -9.90 -6.68
CA ILE A 104 -7.60 -9.78 -7.74
C ILE A 104 -8.24 -9.56 -9.11
N CYS A 105 -9.27 -10.35 -9.46
CA CYS A 105 -9.94 -10.18 -10.76
C CYS A 105 -10.53 -8.78 -10.92
N ARG A 106 -11.01 -8.20 -9.83
CA ARG A 106 -11.54 -6.82 -9.83
C ARG A 106 -10.43 -5.80 -10.01
N TYR A 107 -9.30 -5.98 -9.32
CA TYR A 107 -8.15 -5.06 -9.39
C TYR A 107 -7.49 -5.12 -10.77
N VAL A 108 -7.29 -6.32 -11.32
CA VAL A 108 -6.81 -6.51 -12.70
C VAL A 108 -7.71 -5.76 -13.68
N LYS A 109 -9.02 -5.97 -13.59
CA LYS A 109 -9.99 -5.29 -14.45
C LYS A 109 -9.91 -3.76 -14.35
N ILE A 110 -9.75 -3.22 -13.13
CA ILE A 110 -9.61 -1.77 -12.91
C ILE A 110 -8.35 -1.24 -13.60
N VAL A 111 -7.22 -1.95 -13.50
CA VAL A 111 -5.96 -1.56 -14.17
C VAL A 111 -6.13 -1.56 -15.68
N GLU A 112 -6.71 -2.64 -16.23
CA GLU A 112 -6.96 -2.78 -17.67
C GLU A 112 -7.92 -1.70 -18.20
N GLU A 113 -9.04 -1.43 -17.50
CA GLU A 113 -10.01 -0.39 -17.86
C GLU A 113 -9.38 1.01 -17.92
N ASN A 114 -8.36 1.28 -17.11
CA ASN A 114 -7.63 2.56 -17.10
C ASN A 114 -6.46 2.59 -18.09
N GLY A 115 -6.09 1.46 -18.68
CA GLY A 115 -4.98 1.35 -19.64
C GLY A 115 -3.62 1.71 -19.03
N ILE A 116 -3.38 1.33 -17.78
CA ILE A 116 -2.15 1.62 -17.05
C ILE A 116 -1.30 0.36 -16.88
N PRO A 117 0.04 0.49 -16.73
CA PRO A 117 0.89 -0.63 -16.32
C PRO A 117 0.59 -1.06 -14.88
N PHE A 118 0.60 -2.35 -14.59
CA PHE A 118 0.42 -2.87 -13.22
C PHE A 118 1.47 -2.33 -12.25
N SER A 119 2.72 -2.19 -12.69
CA SER A 119 3.81 -1.59 -11.91
C SER A 119 3.59 -0.11 -11.55
N SER A 120 2.61 0.58 -12.17
CA SER A 120 2.28 1.97 -11.83
C SER A 120 1.42 2.11 -10.58
N VAL A 121 0.87 1.00 -10.06
CA VAL A 121 0.03 0.97 -8.85
C VAL A 121 0.46 -0.19 -7.92
N PRO A 122 1.66 -0.10 -7.31
CA PRO A 122 2.11 -1.10 -6.35
C PRO A 122 1.13 -1.28 -5.19
N ILE A 123 1.05 -2.50 -4.65
CA ILE A 123 0.17 -2.83 -3.53
C ILE A 123 1.00 -2.97 -2.25
N GLU A 124 0.63 -2.24 -1.21
CA GLU A 124 1.26 -2.30 0.11
C GLU A 124 0.46 -3.21 1.04
N LEU A 125 1.16 -4.15 1.66
CA LEU A 125 0.62 -5.10 2.63
C LEU A 125 1.40 -4.97 3.93
N THR A 126 0.70 -4.75 5.04
CA THR A 126 1.37 -4.80 6.34
C THR A 126 1.93 -6.19 6.59
N GLU A 127 3.01 -6.28 7.36
CA GLU A 127 3.61 -7.55 7.73
C GLU A 127 2.59 -8.52 8.35
N THR A 128 1.70 -8.03 9.20
CA THR A 128 0.65 -8.83 9.83
C THR A 128 -0.42 -9.30 8.85
N ALA A 129 -0.71 -8.52 7.81
CA ALA A 129 -1.62 -8.92 6.74
C ALA A 129 -1.00 -10.02 5.85
N ALA A 130 0.32 -9.97 5.68
CA ALA A 130 1.11 -10.94 4.93
C ALA A 130 1.50 -12.19 5.73
N LEU A 131 1.02 -12.34 6.99
CA LEU A 131 1.30 -13.53 7.80
C LEU A 131 0.95 -14.80 7.03
N TYR A 132 1.97 -15.63 6.88
CA TYR A 132 1.98 -16.81 6.02
C TYR A 132 0.83 -17.77 6.35
N ASN A 133 0.03 -18.03 5.33
CA ASN A 133 -0.82 -19.23 5.19
C ASN A 133 -1.00 -19.51 3.70
N ASP A 134 -1.29 -20.75 3.35
CA ASP A 134 -1.40 -21.20 1.95
C ASP A 134 -2.36 -20.37 1.09
N ARG A 135 -3.40 -19.79 1.67
CA ARG A 135 -4.37 -18.97 0.94
C ARG A 135 -3.76 -17.63 0.57
N ILE A 136 -3.06 -16.99 1.51
CA ILE A 136 -2.40 -15.68 1.29
C ILE A 136 -1.27 -15.83 0.27
N SER A 137 -0.45 -16.89 0.40
CA SER A 137 0.63 -17.14 -0.54
C SER A 137 0.13 -17.27 -1.98
N LYS A 138 -0.91 -18.08 -2.20
CA LYS A 138 -1.53 -18.24 -3.53
C LYS A 138 -2.13 -16.93 -4.05
N LEU A 139 -2.61 -16.05 -3.18
CA LEU A 139 -3.14 -14.77 -3.57
C LEU A 139 -2.01 -13.82 -4.01
N ILE A 140 -0.93 -13.78 -3.22
CA ILE A 140 0.27 -13.01 -3.53
C ILE A 140 0.89 -13.47 -4.85
N GLU A 141 1.03 -14.77 -5.07
CA GLU A 141 1.48 -15.33 -6.34
C GLU A 141 0.62 -14.83 -7.51
N LYS A 142 -0.70 -14.86 -7.38
CA LYS A 142 -1.60 -14.35 -8.44
C LYS A 142 -1.47 -12.84 -8.67
N MET A 143 -1.16 -12.04 -7.64
CA MET A 143 -0.89 -10.62 -7.80
C MET A 143 0.40 -10.40 -8.60
N VAL A 144 1.45 -11.14 -8.27
CA VAL A 144 2.74 -11.10 -8.98
C VAL A 144 2.58 -11.58 -10.42
N ASP A 145 1.87 -12.69 -10.64
CA ASP A 145 1.58 -13.22 -11.99
C ASP A 145 0.79 -12.21 -12.84
N ALA A 146 -0.07 -11.40 -12.22
CA ALA A 146 -0.77 -10.32 -12.89
C ALA A 146 0.14 -9.11 -13.20
N GLY A 147 1.33 -9.04 -12.60
CA GLY A 147 2.32 -7.98 -12.82
C GLY A 147 2.30 -6.84 -11.80
N PHE A 148 1.62 -7.01 -10.66
CA PHE A 148 1.69 -6.04 -9.56
C PHE A 148 3.05 -6.10 -8.86
N GLU A 149 3.63 -4.93 -8.52
CA GLU A 149 4.70 -4.83 -7.53
C GLU A 149 4.09 -4.87 -6.13
N LEU A 150 4.75 -5.58 -5.21
CA LEU A 150 4.29 -5.75 -3.83
C LEU A 150 5.27 -5.11 -2.85
N HIS A 151 4.74 -4.30 -1.95
CA HIS A 151 5.53 -3.65 -0.90
C HIS A 151 5.12 -4.23 0.46
N MET A 152 6.11 -4.64 1.27
CA MET A 152 5.88 -4.99 2.66
C MET A 152 5.94 -3.73 3.50
N ASP A 153 4.85 -3.39 4.18
CA ASP A 153 4.74 -2.21 5.03
C ASP A 153 4.90 -2.54 6.51
N ASP A 154 5.22 -1.51 7.32
CA ASP A 154 5.38 -1.56 8.79
C ASP A 154 6.42 -2.58 9.27
N PHE A 155 7.47 -2.85 8.48
CA PHE A 155 8.50 -3.80 8.88
C PHE A 155 9.28 -3.34 10.11
N GLY A 156 9.25 -4.15 11.16
CA GLY A 156 9.90 -3.84 12.44
C GLY A 156 8.97 -3.32 13.51
N SER A 157 7.67 -3.19 13.25
CA SER A 157 6.67 -2.71 14.21
C SER A 157 6.36 -3.68 15.38
N GLY A 158 6.90 -4.91 15.37
CA GLY A 158 6.83 -5.78 16.54
C GLY A 158 6.70 -7.28 16.31
N TYR A 159 6.22 -7.74 15.17
CA TYR A 159 6.05 -9.17 14.87
C TYR A 159 6.87 -9.63 13.66
N SER A 160 7.97 -8.91 13.38
CA SER A 160 8.79 -9.12 12.18
C SER A 160 9.23 -10.56 12.02
N SER A 161 8.64 -11.22 11.03
CA SER A 161 8.96 -12.59 10.69
C SER A 161 9.92 -12.65 9.50
N MET A 162 11.16 -13.02 9.74
CA MET A 162 12.11 -13.37 8.67
C MET A 162 11.53 -14.44 7.73
N THR A 163 10.53 -15.18 8.19
CA THR A 163 9.81 -16.17 7.40
C THR A 163 9.04 -15.54 6.25
N SER A 164 8.34 -14.42 6.50
CA SER A 164 7.59 -13.72 5.45
C SER A 164 8.51 -13.17 4.37
N LEU A 165 9.67 -12.60 4.74
CA LEU A 165 10.68 -12.14 3.79
C LEU A 165 11.26 -13.27 2.92
N ASN A 166 11.40 -14.47 3.51
CA ASN A 166 11.96 -15.61 2.79
C ASN A 166 10.94 -16.29 1.85
N GLN A 167 9.65 -16.19 2.15
CA GLN A 167 8.62 -16.98 1.48
C GLN A 167 7.77 -16.18 0.50
N LEU A 168 7.70 -14.86 0.65
CA LEU A 168 6.83 -14.01 -0.15
C LEU A 168 7.64 -13.08 -1.06
N PRO A 169 7.25 -12.97 -2.33
CA PRO A 169 7.98 -12.20 -3.35
C PRO A 169 7.66 -10.70 -3.27
N PHE A 170 8.18 -10.03 -2.24
CA PHE A 170 8.06 -8.57 -2.14
C PHE A 170 9.16 -7.86 -2.90
N ASP A 171 8.82 -6.76 -3.58
CA ASP A 171 9.73 -5.91 -4.34
C ASP A 171 10.34 -4.79 -3.48
N THR A 172 9.62 -4.35 -2.45
CA THR A 172 10.03 -3.25 -1.58
C THR A 172 9.74 -3.57 -0.11
N LEU A 173 10.71 -3.25 0.75
CA LEU A 173 10.58 -3.30 2.20
C LEU A 173 10.46 -1.87 2.73
N LYS A 174 9.35 -1.54 3.41
CA LYS A 174 9.15 -0.26 4.10
C LYS A 174 9.50 -0.43 5.58
N LEU A 175 10.51 0.29 6.04
CA LEU A 175 10.91 0.28 7.44
C LEU A 175 9.92 1.11 8.26
N ASP A 176 9.38 0.52 9.32
CA ASP A 176 8.50 1.23 10.22
C ASP A 176 9.24 2.34 10.98
N LYS A 177 8.53 3.43 11.27
CA LYS A 177 9.08 4.56 12.01
C LYS A 177 9.68 4.14 13.35
N SER A 178 9.08 3.19 14.05
CA SER A 178 9.59 2.72 15.35
C SER A 178 11.00 2.13 15.25
N LEU A 179 11.35 1.53 14.11
CA LEU A 179 12.71 1.04 13.84
C LEU A 179 13.66 2.21 13.59
N ILE A 180 13.21 3.22 12.84
CA ILE A 180 14.02 4.40 12.49
C ILE A 180 14.27 5.29 13.72
N ASP A 181 13.35 5.35 14.67
CA ASP A 181 13.50 6.15 15.90
C ASP A 181 14.73 5.72 16.75
N TYR A 182 15.29 4.51 16.50
CA TYR A 182 16.53 4.05 17.15
C TYR A 182 17.80 4.41 16.39
N ILE A 183 17.74 5.18 15.30
CA ILE A 183 18.91 5.51 14.46
C ILE A 183 20.02 6.28 15.22
N GLU A 184 19.69 6.99 16.29
CA GLU A 184 20.64 7.77 17.09
C GLU A 184 21.57 6.90 17.94
N ASN A 185 21.24 5.63 18.21
CA ASN A 185 22.08 4.74 19.00
C ASN A 185 22.78 3.68 18.14
N PHE A 186 23.97 3.25 18.58
CA PHE A 186 24.80 2.29 17.84
C PHE A 186 24.06 0.98 17.52
N ARG A 187 23.28 0.44 18.47
CA ARG A 187 22.58 -0.83 18.24
C ARG A 187 21.47 -0.66 17.20
N GLY A 188 20.71 0.43 17.27
CA GLY A 188 19.70 0.75 16.28
C GLY A 188 20.28 0.90 14.88
N GLN A 189 21.39 1.61 14.75
CA GLN A 189 22.12 1.73 13.48
C GLN A 189 22.53 0.37 12.91
N GLN A 190 23.04 -0.54 13.77
CA GLN A 190 23.41 -1.88 13.31
C GLN A 190 22.20 -2.68 12.85
N VAL A 191 21.08 -2.63 13.58
CA VAL A 191 19.84 -3.31 13.19
C VAL A 191 19.37 -2.77 11.83
N ILE A 192 19.22 -1.46 11.68
CA ILE A 192 18.79 -0.84 10.42
C ILE A 192 19.71 -1.23 9.27
N ARG A 193 21.04 -1.10 9.46
CA ARG A 193 22.03 -1.45 8.44
C ARG A 193 21.91 -2.90 7.98
N HIS A 194 21.80 -3.83 8.92
CA HIS A 194 21.69 -5.26 8.58
C HIS A 194 20.34 -5.58 7.94
N THR A 195 19.27 -4.92 8.35
CA THR A 195 17.94 -5.05 7.70
C THR A 195 17.99 -4.58 6.25
N ILE A 196 18.59 -3.41 5.97
CA ILE A 196 18.78 -2.90 4.61
C ILE A 196 19.64 -3.87 3.78
N SER A 197 20.75 -4.35 4.33
CA SER A 197 21.63 -5.30 3.65
C SER A 197 20.92 -6.61 3.32
N LEU A 198 20.11 -7.11 4.24
CA LEU A 198 19.28 -8.31 4.03
C LEU A 198 18.27 -8.08 2.90
N ALA A 199 17.51 -7.00 2.94
CA ALA A 199 16.53 -6.67 1.90
C ALA A 199 17.20 -6.60 0.51
N HIS A 200 18.32 -5.90 0.39
CA HIS A 200 19.09 -5.83 -0.86
C HIS A 200 19.61 -7.21 -1.32
N SER A 201 20.03 -8.08 -0.40
CA SER A 201 20.48 -9.44 -0.74
C SER A 201 19.33 -10.33 -1.27
N LEU A 202 18.09 -10.00 -0.92
CA LEU A 202 16.87 -10.63 -1.42
C LEU A 202 16.33 -9.95 -2.70
N GLY A 203 17.03 -8.94 -3.24
CA GLY A 203 16.62 -8.21 -4.44
C GLY A 203 15.56 -7.14 -4.20
N MET A 204 15.26 -6.83 -2.94
CA MET A 204 14.25 -5.83 -2.57
C MET A 204 14.82 -4.42 -2.52
N LYS A 205 14.01 -3.44 -2.90
CA LYS A 205 14.25 -2.02 -2.58
C LYS A 205 13.92 -1.77 -1.11
N VAL A 206 14.49 -0.71 -0.53
CA VAL A 206 14.16 -0.30 0.85
C VAL A 206 13.63 1.13 0.84
N LEU A 207 12.56 1.36 1.59
CA LEU A 207 11.96 2.67 1.86
C LEU A 207 11.95 2.91 3.39
N ALA A 208 12.25 4.16 3.82
CA ALA A 208 12.25 4.57 5.22
C ALA A 208 11.59 5.94 5.38
#